data_86b0888713b03355ab4c73bda5a02551
#
_entry.id   86b0888713b03355ab4c73bda5a02551
#
_cell.length_a   1.000
_cell.length_b   1.000
_cell.length_c   1.000
_cell.angle_alpha   90.00
_cell.angle_beta   90.00
_cell.angle_gamma   90.00
#
_symmetry.space_group_name_H-M   'P 1'
#
loop_
_entity.id
_entity.type
_entity.pdbx_description
1 polymer ?
#
loop_
_entity_poly.entity_id
_entity_poly.type
_entity_poly.pdbx_seq_one_letter_code
_entity_poly.pdbx_strand_id
1 'polypeptide(L)'
;MICVTGDLHGDISRFKSPVLKKLRRGDALIITGDFGCIWNGSKKEKRTLKKLGKKKYNVLFVEGVHENFDLLNEYPVEQWCGGKTRLISGNLRQLMRGQYYTIAEKTVFAFGGGQSEENNSYLEPDDEKNWIKELPTDEELAEGLANLAEHDNTADFIISYEPPARMIEFIDIGTTSRNHINTYLDKVLDTAKFKMWFFGKRHINKLIPPRYRCIFDAVEVADDTRLPKQKKPKKQKPEKVKKEKPEKKTKKDKKTGEEE
;
A
#
# COMPACT_ATOMS: atom_id res chain seq x y z
N MET A 1 -14.07 -1.85 -3.22
CA MET A 1 -12.99 -0.88 -3.58
C MET A 1 -12.10 -0.65 -2.38
N ILE A 2 -10.80 -0.72 -2.56
CA ILE A 2 -9.81 -0.38 -1.55
C ILE A 2 -9.01 0.82 -2.04
N CYS A 3 -8.91 1.85 -1.20
CA CYS A 3 -7.98 2.96 -1.36
C CYS A 3 -6.89 2.86 -0.31
N VAL A 4 -5.68 3.34 -0.63
CA VAL A 4 -4.54 3.39 0.27
C VAL A 4 -3.97 4.82 0.30
N THR A 5 -3.49 5.25 1.45
CA THR A 5 -2.75 6.50 1.65
C THR A 5 -1.66 6.29 2.68
N GLY A 6 -0.65 7.14 2.70
CA GLY A 6 0.45 7.10 3.68
C GLY A 6 0.13 7.83 4.97
N ASP A 7 1.19 8.15 5.66
CA ASP A 7 1.26 8.76 6.97
C ASP A 7 0.41 10.02 7.08
N LEU A 8 -0.49 10.08 8.07
CA LEU A 8 -1.41 11.21 8.24
C LEU A 8 -0.90 12.26 9.22
N HIS A 9 -0.13 11.86 10.23
CA HIS A 9 0.32 12.75 11.33
C HIS A 9 -0.81 13.62 11.92
N GLY A 10 -2.00 13.02 12.06
CA GLY A 10 -3.19 13.71 12.55
C GLY A 10 -3.86 14.68 11.57
N ASP A 11 -3.32 14.87 10.36
CA ASP A 11 -3.96 15.71 9.33
C ASP A 11 -5.10 14.97 8.62
N ILE A 12 -6.32 15.29 8.98
CA ILE A 12 -7.53 14.73 8.39
C ILE A 12 -7.95 15.44 7.08
N SER A 13 -7.17 16.37 6.54
CA SER A 13 -7.50 17.08 5.29
C SER A 13 -7.59 16.11 4.11
N ARG A 14 -6.79 15.05 4.14
CA ARG A 14 -6.75 13.97 3.15
C ARG A 14 -8.09 13.26 2.95
N PHE A 15 -8.95 13.25 3.98
CA PHE A 15 -10.33 12.74 3.88
C PHE A 15 -11.26 13.58 3.00
N LYS A 16 -10.80 14.73 2.50
CA LYS A 16 -11.51 15.55 1.51
C LYS A 16 -11.25 15.11 0.06
N SER A 17 -10.31 14.19 -0.16
CA SER A 17 -9.96 13.69 -1.50
C SER A 17 -11.21 13.27 -2.29
N PRO A 18 -11.32 13.68 -3.57
CA PRO A 18 -12.44 13.30 -4.45
C PRO A 18 -12.55 11.78 -4.63
N VAL A 19 -11.42 11.06 -4.56
CA VAL A 19 -11.39 9.60 -4.68
C VAL A 19 -12.21 8.95 -3.57
N LEU A 20 -12.08 9.43 -2.33
CA LEU A 20 -12.79 8.88 -1.17
C LEU A 20 -14.30 9.13 -1.20
N LYS A 21 -14.78 10.11 -1.97
CA LYS A 21 -16.21 10.34 -2.17
C LYS A 21 -16.89 9.17 -2.90
N LYS A 22 -16.13 8.41 -3.69
CA LYS A 22 -16.60 7.24 -4.45
C LYS A 22 -16.74 5.98 -3.58
N LEU A 23 -16.10 5.92 -2.41
CA LEU A 23 -16.19 4.79 -1.50
C LEU A 23 -17.64 4.60 -1.00
N ARG A 24 -18.06 3.34 -0.87
CA ARG A 24 -19.39 2.90 -0.42
C ARG A 24 -19.27 2.07 0.86
N ARG A 25 -20.39 1.64 1.38
CA ARG A 25 -20.42 0.68 2.49
C ARG A 25 -19.73 -0.62 2.07
N GLY A 26 -18.84 -1.14 2.91
CA GLY A 26 -18.00 -2.30 2.62
C GLY A 26 -16.67 -1.98 1.93
N ASP A 27 -16.52 -0.79 1.32
CA ASP A 27 -15.24 -0.31 0.82
C ASP A 27 -14.32 0.09 1.99
N ALA A 28 -13.02 0.31 1.70
CA ALA A 28 -12.05 0.72 2.71
C ALA A 28 -11.07 1.79 2.22
N LEU A 29 -10.65 2.65 3.14
CA LEU A 29 -9.41 3.42 3.09
C LEU A 29 -8.45 2.80 4.09
N ILE A 30 -7.23 2.43 3.65
CA ILE A 30 -6.17 1.91 4.50
C ILE A 30 -5.04 2.93 4.56
N ILE A 31 -4.58 3.25 5.78
CA ILE A 31 -3.49 4.19 6.07
C ILE A 31 -2.28 3.36 6.49
N THR A 32 -1.12 3.61 5.86
CA THR A 32 0.07 2.76 6.00
C THR A 32 0.97 3.10 7.18
N GLY A 33 0.52 3.94 8.10
CA GLY A 33 1.24 4.27 9.33
C GLY A 33 1.01 5.70 9.80
N ASP A 34 1.62 6.06 10.91
CA ASP A 34 1.60 7.39 11.54
C ASP A 34 0.22 8.05 11.43
N PHE A 35 -0.78 7.33 11.96
CA PHE A 35 -2.16 7.83 11.96
C PHE A 35 -2.26 9.14 12.73
N GLY A 36 -1.58 9.23 13.90
CA GLY A 36 -1.37 10.46 14.66
C GLY A 36 -2.65 11.14 15.16
N CYS A 37 -3.80 10.46 15.09
CA CYS A 37 -5.06 10.99 15.61
C CYS A 37 -5.40 10.46 17.02
N ILE A 38 -4.55 9.60 17.59
CA ILE A 38 -4.64 9.09 18.95
C ILE A 38 -3.37 9.52 19.66
N TRP A 39 -3.40 10.68 20.32
CA TRP A 39 -2.19 11.31 20.86
C TRP A 39 -2.31 11.72 22.33
N ASN A 40 -3.34 12.49 22.69
CA ASN A 40 -3.47 13.06 24.04
C ASN A 40 -4.83 12.82 24.72
N GLY A 41 -5.71 12.05 24.08
CA GLY A 41 -7.04 11.72 24.63
C GLY A 41 -8.00 12.91 24.79
N SER A 42 -7.69 14.07 24.19
CA SER A 42 -8.47 15.30 24.33
C SER A 42 -9.90 15.16 23.76
N LYS A 43 -10.79 16.04 24.24
CA LYS A 43 -12.17 16.12 23.71
C LYS A 43 -12.19 16.40 22.20
N LYS A 44 -11.21 17.16 21.66
CA LYS A 44 -11.07 17.46 20.23
C LYS A 44 -10.72 16.18 19.47
N GLU A 45 -9.76 15.42 19.96
CA GLU A 45 -9.33 14.14 19.40
C GLU A 45 -10.48 13.14 19.39
N LYS A 46 -11.14 12.90 20.52
CA LYS A 46 -12.32 12.02 20.62
C LYS A 46 -13.43 12.38 19.63
N ARG A 47 -13.64 13.70 19.38
CA ARG A 47 -14.59 14.15 18.34
C ARG A 47 -14.11 13.80 16.93
N THR A 48 -12.83 13.94 16.66
CA THR A 48 -12.21 13.59 15.37
C THR A 48 -12.36 12.10 15.11
N LEU A 49 -11.98 11.25 16.05
CA LEU A 49 -12.11 9.78 15.94
C LEU A 49 -13.57 9.37 15.71
N LYS A 50 -14.50 9.96 16.46
CA LYS A 50 -15.94 9.73 16.25
C LYS A 50 -16.42 10.15 14.85
N LYS A 51 -15.88 11.28 14.32
CA LYS A 51 -16.20 11.74 12.96
C LYS A 51 -15.66 10.76 11.89
N LEU A 52 -14.44 10.25 12.07
CA LEU A 52 -13.86 9.26 11.18
C LEU A 52 -14.62 7.94 11.23
N GLY A 53 -14.99 7.47 12.43
CA GLY A 53 -15.77 6.26 12.61
C GLY A 53 -17.20 6.33 12.05
N LYS A 54 -17.74 7.53 11.78
CA LYS A 54 -19.03 7.74 11.12
C LYS A 54 -18.97 7.73 9.58
N LYS A 55 -17.79 7.53 8.97
CA LYS A 55 -17.69 7.38 7.53
C LYS A 55 -18.51 6.18 7.07
N LYS A 56 -19.08 6.25 5.86
CA LYS A 56 -19.88 5.16 5.28
C LYS A 56 -19.04 3.94 4.84
N TYR A 57 -17.72 4.09 4.80
CA TYR A 57 -16.72 3.08 4.45
C TYR A 57 -15.80 2.84 5.65
N ASN A 58 -15.06 1.76 5.63
CA ASN A 58 -14.10 1.44 6.66
C ASN A 58 -12.87 2.35 6.57
N VAL A 59 -12.47 2.94 7.68
CA VAL A 59 -11.21 3.67 7.84
C VAL A 59 -10.30 2.78 8.66
N LEU A 60 -9.24 2.31 8.04
CA LEU A 60 -8.33 1.32 8.60
C LEU A 60 -6.92 1.91 8.64
N PHE A 61 -6.12 1.57 9.62
CA PHE A 61 -4.72 1.96 9.67
C PHE A 61 -3.87 0.88 10.29
N VAL A 62 -2.62 0.76 9.86
CA VAL A 62 -1.57 0.15 10.66
C VAL A 62 -0.88 1.26 11.44
N GLU A 63 -0.31 0.98 12.59
CA GLU A 63 0.44 1.97 13.35
C GLU A 63 1.82 2.21 12.73
N GLY A 64 2.31 3.45 12.87
CA GLY A 64 3.70 3.81 12.62
C GLY A 64 4.46 4.01 13.93
N VAL A 65 5.45 4.91 13.92
CA VAL A 65 6.22 5.27 15.12
C VAL A 65 5.64 6.48 15.86
N HIS A 66 4.92 7.36 15.16
CA HIS A 66 4.28 8.53 15.75
C HIS A 66 2.87 8.22 16.26
N GLU A 67 2.77 7.33 17.25
CA GLU A 67 1.53 6.95 17.90
C GLU A 67 1.68 7.03 19.43
N ASN A 68 0.61 7.36 20.12
CA ASN A 68 0.54 7.15 21.57
C ASN A 68 0.08 5.71 21.82
N PHE A 69 1.03 4.79 21.98
CA PHE A 69 0.76 3.36 22.15
C PHE A 69 0.00 3.05 23.43
N ASP A 70 0.14 3.86 24.49
CA ASP A 70 -0.62 3.65 25.72
C ASP A 70 -2.10 3.87 25.49
N LEU A 71 -2.46 5.02 24.89
CA LEU A 71 -3.85 5.30 24.54
C LEU A 71 -4.39 4.34 23.46
N LEU A 72 -3.55 3.96 22.48
CA LEU A 72 -3.96 3.02 21.44
C LEU A 72 -4.27 1.64 22.03
N ASN A 73 -3.49 1.20 23.01
CA ASN A 73 -3.66 -0.09 23.65
C ASN A 73 -4.89 -0.17 24.59
N GLU A 74 -5.47 0.96 24.97
CA GLU A 74 -6.73 1.00 25.75
C GLU A 74 -7.95 0.56 24.92
N TYR A 75 -7.88 0.64 23.58
CA TYR A 75 -8.99 0.26 22.73
C TYR A 75 -9.18 -1.26 22.68
N PRO A 76 -10.45 -1.74 22.66
CA PRO A 76 -10.73 -3.16 22.71
C PRO A 76 -10.26 -3.88 21.44
N VAL A 77 -9.67 -5.05 21.63
CA VAL A 77 -9.34 -5.96 20.54
C VAL A 77 -10.56 -6.81 20.20
N GLU A 78 -10.87 -6.92 18.92
CA GLU A 78 -11.95 -7.73 18.40
C GLU A 78 -11.54 -8.49 17.13
N GLN A 79 -12.23 -9.57 16.82
CA GLN A 79 -12.12 -10.26 15.53
C GLN A 79 -12.93 -9.51 14.49
N TRP A 80 -12.29 -9.16 13.36
CA TRP A 80 -12.96 -8.49 12.26
C TRP A 80 -12.35 -8.91 10.92
N CYS A 81 -13.19 -9.33 9.99
CA CYS A 81 -12.79 -9.73 8.62
C CYS A 81 -11.65 -10.76 8.55
N GLY A 82 -11.56 -11.67 9.52
CA GLY A 82 -10.57 -12.75 9.57
C GLY A 82 -9.38 -12.50 10.50
N GLY A 83 -9.11 -11.26 10.92
CA GLY A 83 -7.97 -10.93 11.78
C GLY A 83 -8.34 -10.13 13.03
N LYS A 84 -7.38 -9.99 13.95
CA LYS A 84 -7.51 -9.15 15.16
C LYS A 84 -7.42 -7.68 14.78
N THR A 85 -8.31 -6.84 15.30
CA THR A 85 -8.29 -5.38 15.14
C THR A 85 -8.53 -4.70 16.48
N ARG A 86 -8.09 -3.44 16.64
CA ARG A 86 -8.59 -2.59 17.71
C ARG A 86 -9.74 -1.72 17.20
N LEU A 87 -10.88 -1.79 17.86
CA LEU A 87 -12.04 -0.96 17.53
C LEU A 87 -11.87 0.43 18.13
N ILE A 88 -11.55 1.41 17.31
CA ILE A 88 -11.37 2.79 17.78
C ILE A 88 -12.72 3.52 17.88
N SER A 89 -13.51 3.50 16.82
CA SER A 89 -14.85 4.13 16.81
C SER A 89 -15.62 3.73 15.55
N GLY A 90 -16.73 3.04 15.66
CA GLY A 90 -17.60 2.71 14.53
C GLY A 90 -16.87 1.99 13.39
N ASN A 91 -16.68 2.66 12.24
CA ASN A 91 -15.96 2.09 11.09
C ASN A 91 -14.44 2.41 11.10
N LEU A 92 -13.90 2.94 12.19
CA LEU A 92 -12.47 3.22 12.35
C LEU A 92 -11.82 2.12 13.19
N ARG A 93 -10.81 1.44 12.63
CA ARG A 93 -10.07 0.34 13.26
C ARG A 93 -8.58 0.41 12.98
N GLN A 94 -7.79 -0.04 13.94
CA GLN A 94 -6.40 -0.42 13.70
C GLN A 94 -6.36 -1.88 13.21
N LEU A 95 -5.64 -2.12 12.13
CA LEU A 95 -5.23 -3.45 11.68
C LEU A 95 -3.98 -3.84 12.49
N MET A 96 -4.07 -4.90 13.29
CA MET A 96 -2.97 -5.31 14.16
C MET A 96 -1.84 -5.98 13.37
N ARG A 97 -0.65 -6.01 13.97
CA ARG A 97 0.57 -6.58 13.36
C ARG A 97 0.39 -8.04 13.01
N GLY A 98 0.87 -8.43 11.83
CA GLY A 98 0.90 -9.83 11.40
C GLY A 98 -0.47 -10.44 11.12
N GLN A 99 -1.54 -9.65 11.06
CA GLN A 99 -2.89 -10.15 10.85
C GLN A 99 -3.27 -10.21 9.38
N TYR A 100 -4.15 -11.15 9.07
CA TYR A 100 -4.65 -11.41 7.73
C TYR A 100 -6.16 -11.13 7.65
N TYR A 101 -6.59 -10.40 6.63
CA TYR A 101 -7.96 -9.90 6.52
C TYR A 101 -8.55 -10.17 5.14
N THR A 102 -9.88 -10.32 5.08
CA THR A 102 -10.65 -10.24 3.83
C THR A 102 -11.48 -8.96 3.81
N ILE A 103 -11.01 -7.94 3.09
CA ILE A 103 -11.60 -6.60 3.04
C ILE A 103 -12.07 -6.32 1.61
N ALA A 104 -13.34 -5.96 1.41
CA ALA A 104 -13.90 -5.69 0.08
C ALA A 104 -13.55 -6.78 -0.96
N GLU A 105 -13.68 -8.05 -0.57
CA GLU A 105 -13.39 -9.25 -1.38
C GLU A 105 -11.90 -9.40 -1.78
N LYS A 106 -11.00 -8.73 -1.07
CA LYS A 106 -9.55 -8.82 -1.26
C LYS A 106 -8.88 -9.25 0.01
N THR A 107 -7.83 -10.03 -0.15
CA THR A 107 -7.00 -10.47 0.96
C THR A 107 -5.89 -9.45 1.24
N VAL A 108 -5.74 -9.10 2.51
CA VAL A 108 -4.80 -8.08 2.98
C VAL A 108 -4.00 -8.63 4.15
N PHE A 109 -2.69 -8.70 4.00
CA PHE A 109 -1.77 -8.91 5.12
C PHE A 109 -1.29 -7.56 5.63
N ALA A 110 -1.41 -7.29 6.94
CA ALA A 110 -1.07 -6.03 7.55
C ALA A 110 0.04 -6.17 8.59
N PHE A 111 1.02 -5.25 8.56
CA PHE A 111 2.11 -5.23 9.52
C PHE A 111 2.53 -3.79 9.85
N GLY A 112 2.08 -3.28 10.98
CA GLY A 112 2.45 -1.98 11.52
C GLY A 112 3.73 -2.02 12.36
N GLY A 113 4.04 -0.88 12.98
CA GLY A 113 5.21 -0.68 13.80
C GLY A 113 6.46 -0.36 12.98
N GLY A 114 7.42 0.23 13.64
CA GLY A 114 8.65 0.71 13.04
C GLY A 114 9.71 0.96 14.09
N GLN A 115 10.83 1.48 13.67
CA GLN A 115 11.88 1.98 14.55
C GLN A 115 12.10 3.46 14.27
N SER A 116 11.97 4.30 15.29
CA SER A 116 12.29 5.73 15.20
C SER A 116 13.76 5.93 14.84
N GLU A 117 14.02 6.89 13.94
CA GLU A 117 15.38 7.27 13.54
C GLU A 117 15.97 8.33 14.46
N GLU A 118 15.18 8.84 15.40
CA GLU A 118 15.61 9.87 16.35
C GLU A 118 16.65 9.32 17.32
N ASN A 119 17.74 10.06 17.45
CA ASN A 119 18.86 9.68 18.34
C ASN A 119 18.39 9.66 19.80
N ASN A 120 18.57 8.55 20.47
CA ASN A 120 18.22 8.28 21.87
C ASN A 120 18.88 9.24 22.89
N SER A 121 19.72 10.19 22.48
CA SER A 121 20.55 11.00 23.36
C SER A 121 19.83 12.14 24.10
N TYR A 122 18.55 12.39 23.79
CA TYR A 122 17.77 13.50 24.36
C TYR A 122 16.42 13.10 24.95
N LEU A 123 16.20 11.79 25.17
CA LEU A 123 14.90 11.33 25.63
C LEU A 123 14.81 11.31 27.14
N GLU A 124 13.65 11.75 27.63
CA GLU A 124 13.25 11.51 29.01
C GLU A 124 12.97 10.01 29.22
N PRO A 125 13.18 9.47 30.43
CA PRO A 125 12.99 8.04 30.72
C PRO A 125 11.60 7.47 30.37
N ASP A 126 10.57 8.31 30.30
CA ASP A 126 9.23 7.92 29.90
C ASP A 126 9.08 7.73 28.39
N ASP A 127 9.94 8.34 27.58
CA ASP A 127 9.94 8.17 26.13
C ASP A 127 10.50 6.81 25.73
N GLU A 128 11.48 6.26 26.48
CA GLU A 128 12.04 4.94 26.25
C GLU A 128 10.97 3.82 26.30
N LYS A 129 9.97 3.93 27.17
CA LYS A 129 8.88 2.97 27.29
C LYS A 129 7.94 2.98 26.07
N ASN A 130 7.75 4.12 25.43
CA ASN A 130 6.95 4.23 24.23
C ASN A 130 7.68 3.64 23.01
N TRP A 131 8.97 3.82 22.91
CA TRP A 131 9.79 3.29 21.82
C TRP A 131 9.86 1.77 21.78
N ILE A 132 9.91 1.11 22.95
CA ILE A 132 9.81 -0.35 23.01
C ILE A 132 8.51 -0.85 22.38
N LYS A 133 7.42 -0.09 22.50
CA LYS A 133 6.11 -0.47 21.96
C LYS A 133 5.97 -0.24 20.45
N GLU A 134 6.82 0.60 19.86
CA GLU A 134 6.90 0.75 18.40
C GLU A 134 7.36 -0.55 17.73
N LEU A 135 8.26 -1.27 18.40
CA LEU A 135 8.83 -2.49 17.87
C LEU A 135 7.86 -3.67 18.04
N PRO A 136 7.77 -4.56 17.07
CA PRO A 136 7.03 -5.80 17.23
C PRO A 136 7.75 -6.73 18.20
N THR A 137 6.98 -7.51 18.94
CA THR A 137 7.52 -8.61 19.75
C THR A 137 7.85 -9.82 18.88
N ASP A 138 8.66 -10.76 19.39
CA ASP A 138 8.97 -11.99 18.67
C ASP A 138 7.72 -12.83 18.42
N GLU A 139 6.74 -12.78 19.33
CA GLU A 139 5.45 -13.44 19.18
C GLU A 139 4.64 -12.83 18.03
N GLU A 140 4.60 -11.50 17.90
CA GLU A 140 3.92 -10.82 16.79
C GLU A 140 4.59 -11.13 15.44
N LEU A 141 5.94 -11.21 15.42
CA LEU A 141 6.69 -11.62 14.22
C LEU A 141 6.36 -13.06 13.82
N ALA A 142 6.35 -13.98 14.79
CA ALA A 142 6.04 -15.39 14.56
C ALA A 142 4.57 -15.59 14.13
N GLU A 143 3.62 -14.91 14.81
CA GLU A 143 2.20 -14.93 14.46
C GLU A 143 1.98 -14.45 13.01
N GLY A 144 2.68 -13.40 12.59
CA GLY A 144 2.54 -12.88 11.23
C GLY A 144 2.95 -13.89 10.16
N LEU A 145 4.07 -14.61 10.35
CA LEU A 145 4.48 -15.66 9.42
C LEU A 145 3.53 -16.85 9.45
N ALA A 146 3.01 -17.24 10.63
CA ALA A 146 2.03 -18.31 10.77
C ALA A 146 0.72 -17.97 10.04
N ASN A 147 0.20 -16.75 10.24
CA ASN A 147 -1.01 -16.29 9.55
C ASN A 147 -0.85 -16.28 8.03
N LEU A 148 0.33 -15.90 7.50
CA LEU A 148 0.60 -15.99 6.07
C LEU A 148 0.62 -17.45 5.61
N ALA A 149 1.28 -18.34 6.36
CA ALA A 149 1.37 -19.76 6.02
C ALA A 149 -0.01 -20.44 5.99
N GLU A 150 -0.91 -20.11 6.93
CA GLU A 150 -2.30 -20.58 6.95
C GLU A 150 -3.12 -20.19 5.72
N HIS A 151 -2.64 -19.15 4.98
CA HIS A 151 -3.25 -18.67 3.74
C HIS A 151 -2.36 -18.94 2.52
N ASP A 152 -1.63 -20.06 2.50
CA ASP A 152 -0.75 -20.49 1.39
C ASP A 152 0.28 -19.41 1.01
N ASN A 153 0.68 -18.58 1.94
CA ASN A 153 1.56 -17.42 1.75
C ASN A 153 1.08 -16.49 0.61
N THR A 154 -0.23 -16.33 0.44
CA THR A 154 -0.78 -15.54 -0.67
C THR A 154 -1.69 -14.44 -0.16
N ALA A 155 -1.46 -13.19 -0.60
CA ALA A 155 -2.32 -12.05 -0.32
C ALA A 155 -2.53 -11.21 -1.59
N ASP A 156 -3.68 -10.55 -1.74
CA ASP A 156 -3.83 -9.55 -2.80
C ASP A 156 -2.92 -8.34 -2.51
N PHE A 157 -2.95 -7.86 -1.27
CA PHE A 157 -2.18 -6.70 -0.84
C PHE A 157 -1.41 -6.98 0.46
N ILE A 158 -0.20 -6.45 0.52
CA ILE A 158 0.55 -6.31 1.77
C ILE A 158 0.56 -4.82 2.11
N ILE A 159 0.22 -4.52 3.36
CA ILE A 159 0.22 -3.17 3.92
C ILE A 159 1.19 -3.16 5.10
N SER A 160 2.24 -2.37 5.02
CA SER A 160 3.16 -2.18 6.14
C SER A 160 3.48 -0.71 6.37
N TYR A 161 4.00 -0.38 7.54
CA TYR A 161 4.57 0.95 7.78
C TYR A 161 6.01 1.01 7.24
N GLU A 162 6.86 0.08 7.69
CA GLU A 162 8.22 -0.06 7.19
C GLU A 162 8.27 -0.75 5.83
N PRO A 163 9.24 -0.43 4.96
CA PRO A 163 9.54 -1.21 3.76
C PRO A 163 10.34 -2.48 4.09
N PRO A 164 10.31 -3.52 3.24
CA PRO A 164 11.33 -4.56 3.25
C PRO A 164 12.74 -3.96 3.07
N ALA A 165 13.76 -4.56 3.69
CA ALA A 165 15.14 -4.02 3.63
C ALA A 165 15.65 -3.86 2.20
N ARG A 166 15.34 -4.81 1.34
CA ARG A 166 15.71 -4.77 -0.09
C ARG A 166 15.07 -3.62 -0.87
N MET A 167 13.99 -3.03 -0.37
CA MET A 167 13.31 -1.92 -1.04
C MET A 167 13.91 -0.55 -0.66
N ILE A 168 14.68 -0.45 0.42
CA ILE A 168 15.22 0.81 0.91
C ILE A 168 16.11 1.49 -0.14
N GLU A 169 16.99 0.74 -0.80
CA GLU A 169 17.90 1.28 -1.83
C GLU A 169 17.15 1.89 -3.04
N PHE A 170 15.95 1.37 -3.34
CA PHE A 170 15.12 1.92 -4.41
C PHE A 170 14.35 3.19 -3.99
N ILE A 171 14.24 3.43 -2.67
CA ILE A 171 13.52 4.58 -2.12
C ILE A 171 14.49 5.73 -1.91
N ASP A 172 15.60 5.46 -1.25
CA ASP A 172 16.57 6.44 -0.81
C ASP A 172 17.99 5.96 -1.17
N ILE A 173 18.50 6.51 -2.27
CA ILE A 173 19.80 6.11 -2.82
C ILE A 173 20.92 6.50 -1.84
N GLY A 174 21.69 5.51 -1.42
CA GLY A 174 22.82 5.69 -0.49
C GLY A 174 22.47 5.40 0.98
N THR A 175 21.22 5.18 1.33
CA THR A 175 20.83 4.75 2.68
C THR A 175 21.01 3.25 2.84
N THR A 176 21.89 2.85 3.75
CA THR A 176 22.12 1.43 4.11
C THR A 176 21.52 1.06 5.47
N SER A 177 20.93 2.03 6.18
CA SER A 177 20.33 1.79 7.50
C SER A 177 19.16 0.82 7.38
N ARG A 178 19.28 -0.30 8.08
CA ARG A 178 18.26 -1.37 8.13
C ARG A 178 18.01 -1.71 9.59
N ASN A 179 16.75 -1.90 9.93
CA ASN A 179 16.36 -2.34 11.26
C ASN A 179 15.86 -3.79 11.25
N HIS A 180 15.51 -4.29 12.44
CA HIS A 180 15.02 -5.66 12.62
C HIS A 180 13.70 -5.91 11.84
N ILE A 181 12.82 -4.91 11.79
CA ILE A 181 11.53 -5.01 11.08
C ILE A 181 11.75 -5.10 9.57
N ASN A 182 12.65 -4.28 9.02
CA ASN A 182 12.98 -4.35 7.59
C ASN A 182 13.48 -5.75 7.20
N THR A 183 14.31 -6.37 8.07
CA THR A 183 14.83 -7.73 7.87
C THR A 183 13.73 -8.79 7.97
N TYR A 184 12.79 -8.62 8.92
CA TYR A 184 11.62 -9.49 9.00
C TYR A 184 10.74 -9.37 7.75
N LEU A 185 10.50 -8.16 7.25
CA LEU A 185 9.73 -7.93 6.04
C LEU A 185 10.42 -8.50 4.78
N ASP A 186 11.75 -8.65 4.78
CA ASP A 186 12.44 -9.42 3.74
C ASP A 186 12.09 -10.91 3.79
N LYS A 187 11.92 -11.51 4.99
CA LYS A 187 11.43 -12.90 5.11
C LYS A 187 10.00 -13.04 4.57
N VAL A 188 9.14 -12.07 4.86
CA VAL A 188 7.79 -12.01 4.26
C VAL A 188 7.88 -11.91 2.74
N LEU A 189 8.79 -11.08 2.22
CA LEU A 189 9.01 -10.91 0.78
C LEU A 189 9.47 -12.21 0.09
N ASP A 190 10.29 -13.02 0.76
CA ASP A 190 10.80 -14.29 0.22
C ASP A 190 9.71 -15.37 0.13
N THR A 191 8.72 -15.32 1.00
CA THR A 191 7.69 -16.36 1.13
C THR A 191 6.37 -15.96 0.48
N ALA A 192 5.97 -14.69 0.58
CA ALA A 192 4.63 -14.25 0.19
C ALA A 192 4.47 -14.01 -1.31
N LYS A 193 3.34 -14.45 -1.85
CA LYS A 193 2.85 -14.12 -3.20
C LYS A 193 1.80 -13.03 -3.09
N PHE A 194 2.01 -11.89 -3.73
CA PHE A 194 1.11 -10.74 -3.63
C PHE A 194 1.01 -9.96 -4.95
N LYS A 195 -0.03 -9.15 -5.09
CA LYS A 195 -0.24 -8.29 -6.26
C LYS A 195 0.44 -6.94 -6.09
N MET A 196 0.30 -6.32 -4.90
CA MET A 196 0.90 -5.03 -4.60
C MET A 196 1.24 -4.96 -3.11
N TRP A 197 2.38 -4.35 -2.80
CA TRP A 197 2.81 -4.03 -1.44
C TRP A 197 2.87 -2.52 -1.27
N PHE A 198 2.08 -1.98 -0.35
CA PHE A 198 2.09 -0.57 0.01
C PHE A 198 2.79 -0.39 1.36
N PHE A 199 3.64 0.62 1.46
CA PHE A 199 4.30 0.99 2.71
C PHE A 199 4.47 2.51 2.83
N GLY A 200 4.54 3.01 4.07
CA GLY A 200 4.68 4.43 4.43
C GLY A 200 6.10 4.85 4.79
N LYS A 201 6.23 5.58 5.90
CA LYS A 201 7.45 6.03 6.60
C LYS A 201 8.34 7.00 5.85
N ARG A 202 8.53 6.86 4.56
CA ARG A 202 9.54 7.63 3.80
C ARG A 202 9.03 8.95 3.22
N HIS A 203 7.79 9.33 3.52
CA HIS A 203 7.15 10.57 3.10
C HIS A 203 7.29 10.90 1.60
N ILE A 204 7.29 9.90 0.76
CA ILE A 204 7.33 10.03 -0.70
C ILE A 204 6.29 9.16 -1.40
N ASN A 205 5.87 9.59 -2.59
CA ASN A 205 5.02 8.78 -3.46
C ASN A 205 5.89 8.20 -4.58
N LYS A 206 6.28 6.93 -4.47
CA LYS A 206 7.16 6.28 -5.46
C LYS A 206 6.67 4.88 -5.79
N LEU A 207 6.44 4.62 -7.08
CA LEU A 207 6.24 3.27 -7.58
C LEU A 207 7.59 2.61 -7.81
N ILE A 208 7.80 1.44 -7.23
CA ILE A 208 8.96 0.58 -7.46
C ILE A 208 8.44 -0.65 -8.23
N PRO A 209 8.68 -0.71 -9.55
CA PRO A 209 8.17 -1.79 -10.35
C PRO A 209 8.71 -3.17 -9.89
N PRO A 210 7.94 -4.25 -10.06
CA PRO A 210 6.61 -4.24 -10.69
C PRO A 210 5.44 -4.04 -9.72
N ARG A 211 5.63 -4.08 -8.37
CA ARG A 211 4.54 -4.25 -7.42
C ARG A 211 4.75 -3.67 -6.02
N TYR A 212 5.62 -2.67 -5.88
CA TYR A 212 5.84 -1.98 -4.59
C TYR A 212 5.48 -0.50 -4.71
N ARG A 213 4.83 0.02 -3.71
CA ARG A 213 4.40 1.41 -3.65
C ARG A 213 4.75 2.04 -2.31
N CYS A 214 5.77 2.89 -2.30
CA CYS A 214 5.96 3.85 -1.21
C CYS A 214 4.90 4.93 -1.38
N ILE A 215 4.08 5.17 -0.36
CA ILE A 215 2.95 6.09 -0.43
C ILE A 215 2.98 7.05 0.76
N PHE A 216 2.71 8.33 0.48
CA PHE A 216 2.67 9.39 1.49
C PHE A 216 1.35 10.15 1.44
N ASP A 217 1.30 11.28 0.71
CA ASP A 217 0.16 12.19 0.69
C ASP A 217 -0.88 11.87 -0.40
N ALA A 218 -0.55 11.02 -1.34
CA ALA A 218 -1.49 10.54 -2.35
C ALA A 218 -2.59 9.66 -1.73
N VAL A 219 -3.77 9.68 -2.34
CA VAL A 219 -4.84 8.69 -2.11
C VAL A 219 -4.99 7.89 -3.38
N GLU A 220 -4.58 6.64 -3.35
CA GLU A 220 -4.55 5.75 -4.51
C GLU A 220 -5.61 4.67 -4.42
N VAL A 221 -6.13 4.26 -5.57
CA VAL A 221 -7.03 3.12 -5.69
C VAL A 221 -6.17 1.87 -5.86
N ALA A 222 -6.11 1.02 -4.84
CA ALA A 222 -5.43 -0.26 -4.91
C ALA A 222 -6.23 -1.26 -5.73
N ASP A 223 -7.54 -1.31 -5.53
CA ASP A 223 -8.45 -2.14 -6.31
C ASP A 223 -9.83 -1.50 -6.40
N ASP A 224 -10.37 -1.45 -7.61
CA ASP A 224 -11.77 -1.12 -7.85
C ASP A 224 -12.43 -2.20 -8.72
N THR A 225 -13.02 -3.18 -8.07
CA THR A 225 -13.75 -4.27 -8.74
C THR A 225 -14.94 -3.78 -9.57
N ARG A 226 -15.38 -2.53 -9.38
CA ARG A 226 -16.49 -1.91 -10.10
C ARG A 226 -16.05 -1.31 -11.44
N LEU A 227 -14.75 -1.09 -11.65
CA LEU A 227 -14.25 -0.63 -12.94
C LEU A 227 -14.24 -1.79 -13.91
N PRO A 228 -14.76 -1.62 -15.15
CA PRO A 228 -14.62 -2.64 -16.18
C PRO A 228 -13.13 -2.92 -16.37
N LYS A 229 -12.75 -4.21 -16.33
CA LYS A 229 -11.37 -4.63 -16.57
C LYS A 229 -10.88 -3.96 -17.85
N GLN A 230 -9.80 -3.16 -17.78
CA GLN A 230 -9.22 -2.54 -18.96
C GLN A 230 -8.94 -3.64 -19.99
N LYS A 231 -9.59 -3.55 -21.15
CA LYS A 231 -9.30 -4.47 -22.26
C LYS A 231 -7.82 -4.32 -22.59
N LYS A 232 -7.05 -5.42 -22.49
CA LYS A 232 -5.65 -5.43 -22.94
C LYS A 232 -5.61 -4.80 -24.33
N PRO A 233 -4.66 -3.89 -24.61
CA PRO A 233 -4.54 -3.29 -25.93
C PRO A 233 -4.50 -4.40 -26.99
N LYS A 234 -5.38 -4.33 -27.95
CA LYS A 234 -5.38 -5.30 -29.07
C LYS A 234 -4.00 -5.22 -29.70
N LYS A 235 -3.28 -6.34 -29.74
CA LYS A 235 -2.05 -6.43 -30.54
C LYS A 235 -2.40 -5.97 -31.96
N GLN A 236 -1.82 -4.88 -32.39
CA GLN A 236 -1.93 -4.42 -33.76
C GLN A 236 -1.40 -5.56 -34.64
N LYS A 237 -2.25 -6.06 -35.55
CA LYS A 237 -1.79 -6.99 -36.57
C LYS A 237 -0.74 -6.27 -37.41
N PRO A 238 0.39 -6.88 -37.73
CA PRO A 238 1.36 -6.27 -38.61
C PRO A 238 0.68 -5.92 -39.96
N GLU A 239 0.85 -4.67 -40.37
CA GLU A 239 0.36 -4.17 -41.64
C GLU A 239 0.95 -5.04 -42.79
N LYS A 240 0.09 -5.62 -43.60
CA LYS A 240 0.54 -6.37 -44.79
C LYS A 240 1.17 -5.39 -45.76
N VAL A 241 2.48 -5.43 -45.88
CA VAL A 241 3.21 -4.74 -46.95
C VAL A 241 2.64 -5.18 -48.29
N LYS A 242 1.98 -4.26 -49.00
CA LYS A 242 1.52 -4.49 -50.37
C LYS A 242 2.76 -4.67 -51.25
N LYS A 243 2.95 -5.88 -51.78
CA LYS A 243 3.96 -6.11 -52.82
C LYS A 243 3.51 -5.33 -54.06
N GLU A 244 4.32 -4.40 -54.51
CA GLU A 244 4.16 -3.69 -55.78
C GLU A 244 4.30 -4.72 -56.92
N LYS A 245 3.36 -4.60 -57.88
CA LYS A 245 3.41 -5.43 -59.11
C LYS A 245 4.50 -4.88 -60.02
N PRO A 246 5.30 -5.73 -60.69
CA PRO A 246 6.30 -5.25 -61.65
C PRO A 246 5.66 -4.62 -62.88
N GLU A 247 6.16 -3.44 -63.28
CA GLU A 247 5.77 -2.72 -64.50
C GLU A 247 6.05 -3.59 -65.76
N LYS A 248 5.02 -3.66 -66.61
CA LYS A 248 5.14 -4.27 -67.94
C LYS A 248 5.91 -3.33 -68.87
N LYS A 249 7.09 -3.73 -69.31
CA LYS A 249 7.84 -3.10 -70.40
C LYS A 249 7.03 -3.24 -71.70
N THR A 250 6.56 -2.16 -72.27
CA THR A 250 6.02 -2.07 -73.62
C THR A 250 7.16 -2.09 -74.65
N LYS A 251 7.20 -3.09 -75.50
CA LYS A 251 8.01 -3.11 -76.71
C LYS A 251 7.44 -2.09 -77.70
N LYS A 252 8.22 -1.12 -78.13
CA LYS A 252 7.99 -0.31 -79.29
C LYS A 252 8.75 -0.93 -80.50
N ASP A 253 7.99 -1.28 -81.49
CA ASP A 253 8.47 -1.78 -82.77
C ASP A 253 9.28 -0.74 -83.52
N LYS A 254 10.39 -1.25 -84.10
CA LYS A 254 11.12 -0.57 -85.21
C LYS A 254 10.34 -0.74 -86.51
N LYS A 255 10.06 0.35 -87.16
CA LYS A 255 9.80 0.34 -88.62
C LYS A 255 10.85 1.21 -89.28
N THR A 256 11.48 0.50 -90.18
CA THR A 256 12.41 0.95 -91.26
C THR A 256 11.79 1.99 -92.16
N GLY A 257 12.65 2.89 -92.63
CA GLY A 257 12.44 3.78 -93.78
C GLY A 257 13.82 4.14 -94.38
N GLU A 258 14.06 3.59 -95.55
CA GLU A 258 15.20 3.80 -96.44
C GLU A 258 15.13 5.22 -97.07
N GLU A 259 16.30 5.51 -97.76
CA GLU A 259 16.54 6.57 -98.74
C GLU A 259 17.03 7.89 -98.17
N GLU A 260 18.17 8.44 -98.57
CA GLU A 260 19.15 8.36 -99.69
C GLU A 260 20.58 8.54 -99.15
#